data_c437a0e569ee90f55f5b271525e91b5f
#
_entry.id   c437a0e569ee90f55f5b271525e91b5f
#
_cell.length_a   1.000
_cell.length_b   1.000
_cell.length_c   1.000
_cell.angle_alpha   90.00
_cell.angle_beta   90.00
_cell.angle_gamma   90.00
#
_symmetry.space_group_name_H-M   'P 1'
#
loop_
_entity.id
_entity.type
_entity.pdbx_description
1 polymer ?
#
loop_
_entity_poly.entity_id
_entity_poly.type
_entity_poly.pdbx_seq_one_letter_code
_entity_poly.pdbx_strand_id
1 'polypeptide(L)'
;MAKIKRDDEVIIIAGRDKGKRGTVRQVLDTGKLIVSGVNMIKKHTKPNPQAGVVGGIVEKEAPIQISNVAIYNADSGRGDRVGYKVEDGKKVRIYKSTGDAIDA
;
A
#
# COMPACT_ATOMS: atom_id res chain seq x y z
N MET A 1 -0.92 -4.35 16.21
CA MET A 1 -1.43 -3.18 15.47
C MET A 1 -0.58 -2.96 14.23
N ALA A 2 -1.19 -2.89 13.07
CA ALA A 2 -0.45 -2.72 11.81
C ALA A 2 0.02 -1.27 11.66
N LYS A 3 1.28 -1.09 11.25
CA LYS A 3 1.83 0.24 10.99
C LYS A 3 1.25 0.89 9.75
N ILE A 4 0.99 0.10 8.71
CA ILE A 4 0.34 0.54 7.48
C ILE A 4 -1.01 -0.14 7.41
N LYS A 5 -2.04 0.64 7.13
CA LYS A 5 -3.42 0.19 7.12
C LYS A 5 -4.05 0.44 5.74
N ARG A 6 -5.19 -0.19 5.51
CA ARG A 6 -6.05 0.10 4.36
C ARG A 6 -6.38 1.60 4.31
N ASP A 7 -6.42 2.12 3.10
CA ASP A 7 -6.67 3.53 2.76
C ASP A 7 -5.52 4.49 3.05
N ASP A 8 -4.38 4.00 3.57
CA ASP A 8 -3.18 4.83 3.71
C ASP A 8 -2.59 5.17 2.34
N GLU A 9 -2.12 6.39 2.20
CA GLU A 9 -1.31 6.78 1.05
C GLU A 9 0.14 6.37 1.30
N VAL A 10 0.71 5.64 0.37
CA VAL A 10 2.05 5.08 0.48
C VAL A 10 2.88 5.38 -0.76
N ILE A 11 4.20 5.27 -0.61
CA ILE A 11 5.15 5.36 -1.70
C ILE A 11 6.01 4.11 -1.72
N ILE A 12 6.33 3.63 -2.91
CA ILE A 12 7.18 2.45 -3.09
C ILE A 12 8.64 2.87 -2.98
N ILE A 13 9.38 2.22 -2.09
CA ILE A 13 10.77 2.59 -1.79
C ILE A 13 11.79 1.66 -2.41
N ALA A 14 11.37 0.50 -2.90
CA ALA A 14 12.25 -0.48 -3.53
C ALA A 14 11.50 -1.30 -4.57
N GLY A 15 12.23 -1.83 -5.55
CA GLY A 15 11.69 -2.67 -6.60
C GLY A 15 11.37 -1.90 -7.88
N ARG A 16 10.65 -2.58 -8.78
CA ARG A 16 10.35 -2.06 -10.12
C ARG A 16 9.59 -0.74 -10.12
N ASP A 17 8.71 -0.53 -9.16
CA ASP A 17 7.83 0.64 -9.09
C ASP A 17 8.33 1.71 -8.12
N LYS A 18 9.61 1.67 -7.76
CA LYS A 18 10.21 2.65 -6.85
C LYS A 18 9.85 4.09 -7.24
N GLY A 19 9.35 4.84 -6.28
CA GLY A 19 8.95 6.23 -6.47
C GLY A 19 7.47 6.43 -6.81
N LYS A 20 6.74 5.36 -7.12
CA LYS A 20 5.30 5.46 -7.36
C LYS A 20 4.54 5.56 -6.03
N ARG A 21 3.48 6.33 -6.06
CA ARG A 21 2.56 6.47 -4.93
C ARG A 21 1.24 5.79 -5.24
N GLY A 22 0.56 5.37 -4.19
CA GLY A 22 -0.77 4.79 -4.32
C GLY A 22 -1.45 4.68 -2.97
N THR A 23 -2.68 4.19 -2.98
CA THR A 23 -3.46 3.97 -1.78
C THR A 23 -3.54 2.48 -1.49
N VAL A 24 -3.34 2.11 -0.23
CA VAL A 24 -3.46 0.70 0.19
C VAL A 24 -4.91 0.26 0.07
N ARG A 25 -5.13 -0.77 -0.75
CA ARG A 25 -6.46 -1.35 -0.95
C ARG A 25 -6.75 -2.50 0.01
N GLN A 26 -5.71 -3.26 0.34
CA GLN A 26 -5.85 -4.43 1.20
C GLN A 26 -4.53 -4.74 1.89
N VAL A 27 -4.61 -5.11 3.16
CA VAL A 27 -3.49 -5.63 3.94
C VAL A 27 -3.68 -7.14 4.08
N LEU A 28 -2.69 -7.90 3.61
CA LEU A 28 -2.75 -9.36 3.65
C LEU A 28 -2.03 -9.90 4.88
N ASP A 29 -2.48 -11.05 5.38
CA ASP A 29 -1.87 -11.69 6.56
C ASP A 29 -0.44 -12.17 6.32
N THR A 30 -0.03 -12.28 5.07
CA THR A 30 1.31 -12.74 4.68
C THR A 30 2.39 -11.65 4.76
N GLY A 31 2.06 -10.46 5.26
CA GLY A 31 3.00 -9.33 5.30
C GLY A 31 3.12 -8.61 3.96
N LYS A 32 2.10 -8.72 3.13
CA LYS A 32 2.03 -8.06 1.83
C LYS A 32 0.85 -7.10 1.76
N LEU A 33 0.94 -6.14 0.86
CA LEU A 33 -0.11 -5.14 0.61
C LEU A 33 -0.50 -5.17 -0.86
N ILE A 34 -1.76 -4.83 -1.11
CA ILE A 34 -2.21 -4.48 -2.46
C ILE A 34 -2.38 -2.96 -2.50
N VAL A 35 -1.64 -2.31 -3.40
CA VAL A 35 -1.63 -0.86 -3.54
C VAL A 35 -2.17 -0.48 -4.92
N SER A 36 -3.07 0.49 -4.97
CA SER A 36 -3.72 0.89 -6.21
C SER A 36 -2.71 1.40 -7.25
N GLY A 37 -2.79 0.85 -8.46
CA GLY A 37 -1.95 1.27 -9.57
C GLY A 37 -0.48 0.85 -9.48
N VAL A 38 -0.11 0.02 -8.50
CA VAL A 38 1.26 -0.38 -8.24
C VAL A 38 1.40 -1.90 -8.38
N ASN A 39 2.57 -2.32 -8.85
CA ASN A 39 2.90 -3.74 -9.07
C ASN A 39 1.88 -4.42 -9.98
N MET A 40 1.52 -3.74 -11.04
CA MET A 40 0.55 -4.23 -12.02
C MET A 40 1.14 -5.41 -12.81
N ILE A 41 0.36 -6.46 -12.92
CA ILE A 41 0.69 -7.62 -13.74
C ILE A 41 -0.39 -7.83 -14.79
N LYS A 42 0.02 -8.37 -15.93
CA LYS A 42 -0.88 -8.79 -16.99
C LYS A 42 -1.09 -10.29 -16.89
N LYS A 43 -2.34 -10.70 -16.80
CA LYS A 43 -2.69 -12.11 -16.68
C LYS A 43 -3.56 -12.52 -17.87
N HIS A 44 -3.15 -13.60 -18.54
CA HIS A 44 -3.97 -14.24 -19.55
C HIS A 44 -5.15 -14.93 -18.89
N THR A 45 -6.36 -14.56 -19.32
CA THR A 45 -7.58 -15.16 -18.83
C THR A 45 -8.15 -16.04 -19.92
N LYS A 46 -8.44 -17.33 -19.60
CA LYS A 46 -9.10 -18.24 -20.53
C LYS A 46 -10.58 -17.88 -20.64
N PRO A 47 -11.18 -17.98 -21.85
CA PRO A 47 -12.62 -17.78 -21.99
C PRO A 47 -13.39 -18.77 -21.11
N ASN A 48 -14.42 -18.30 -20.45
CA ASN A 48 -15.36 -19.16 -19.73
C ASN A 48 -16.79 -18.73 -20.06
N PRO A 49 -17.41 -19.36 -21.07
CA PRO A 49 -18.77 -18.99 -21.50
C PRO A 49 -19.82 -19.14 -20.41
N GLN A 50 -19.65 -20.11 -19.52
CA GLN A 50 -20.60 -20.34 -18.43
C GLN A 50 -20.59 -19.22 -17.39
N ALA A 51 -19.43 -18.62 -17.16
CA ALA A 51 -19.27 -17.53 -16.22
C ALA A 51 -19.34 -16.15 -16.91
N GLY A 52 -19.55 -16.12 -18.23
CA GLY A 52 -19.57 -14.89 -18.99
C GLY A 52 -18.22 -14.20 -19.13
N VAL A 53 -17.13 -14.95 -18.90
CA VAL A 53 -15.77 -14.40 -18.97
C VAL A 53 -15.28 -14.44 -20.41
N VAL A 54 -14.86 -13.30 -20.92
CA VAL A 54 -14.21 -13.19 -22.23
C VAL A 54 -12.70 -13.35 -22.02
N GLY A 55 -12.08 -14.20 -22.82
CA GLY A 55 -10.63 -14.40 -22.76
C GLY A 55 -9.87 -13.14 -23.17
N GLY A 56 -8.65 -13.02 -22.69
CA GLY A 56 -7.78 -11.89 -23.02
C GLY A 56 -6.72 -11.62 -21.97
N ILE A 57 -6.14 -10.43 -22.04
CA ILE A 57 -5.14 -9.97 -21.08
C ILE A 57 -5.84 -9.02 -20.10
N VAL A 58 -5.78 -9.37 -18.82
CA VAL A 58 -6.35 -8.54 -17.75
C VAL A 58 -5.20 -7.99 -16.91
N GLU A 59 -5.22 -6.68 -16.69
CA GLU A 59 -4.29 -6.04 -15.77
C GLU A 59 -4.81 -6.20 -14.33
N LYS A 60 -3.93 -6.60 -13.43
CA LYS A 60 -4.27 -6.84 -12.04
C LYS A 60 -3.14 -6.37 -11.13
N GLU A 61 -3.53 -5.80 -10.00
CA GLU A 61 -2.58 -5.41 -8.96
C GLU A 61 -2.10 -6.65 -8.20
N ALA A 62 -0.78 -6.88 -8.19
CA ALA A 62 -0.19 -7.98 -7.43
C ALA A 62 0.23 -7.49 -6.04
N PRO A 63 0.25 -8.40 -5.04
CA PRO A 63 0.73 -8.03 -3.71
C PRO A 63 2.19 -7.60 -3.72
N ILE A 64 2.51 -6.60 -2.90
CA ILE A 64 3.88 -6.11 -2.71
C ILE A 64 4.25 -6.26 -1.24
N GLN A 65 5.51 -6.58 -0.96
CA GLN A 65 5.99 -6.73 0.41
C GLN A 65 5.93 -5.40 1.15
N ILE A 66 5.48 -5.45 2.40
CA ILE A 66 5.33 -4.26 3.24
C ILE A 66 6.67 -3.54 3.45
N SER A 67 7.78 -4.28 3.46
CA SER A 67 9.14 -3.73 3.58
C SER A 67 9.54 -2.85 2.39
N ASN A 68 8.86 -2.99 1.24
CA ASN A 68 9.12 -2.20 0.04
C ASN A 68 8.26 -0.94 -0.05
N VAL A 69 7.50 -0.66 0.99
CA VAL A 69 6.51 0.43 1.03
C VAL A 69 6.75 1.29 2.26
N ALA A 70 6.61 2.60 2.11
CA ALA A 70 6.64 3.53 3.22
C ALA A 70 5.39 4.41 3.19
N ILE A 71 4.97 4.90 4.35
CA ILE A 71 3.88 5.87 4.41
C ILE A 71 4.32 7.15 3.69
N TYR A 72 3.43 7.73 2.88
CA TYR A 72 3.75 8.97 2.19
C TYR A 72 3.47 10.16 3.09
N ASN A 73 4.50 10.98 3.31
CA ASN A 73 4.38 12.22 4.06
C ASN A 73 4.29 13.39 3.08
N ALA A 74 3.11 13.98 2.96
CA ALA A 74 2.85 15.07 2.02
C ALA A 74 3.68 16.32 2.33
N ASP A 75 3.99 16.57 3.60
CA ASP A 75 4.77 17.74 4.02
C ASP A 75 6.21 17.68 3.53
N SER A 76 6.82 16.48 3.54
CA SER A 76 8.18 16.29 3.06
C SER A 76 8.27 15.84 1.61
N GLY A 77 7.16 15.35 1.04
CA GLY A 77 7.13 14.78 -0.30
C GLY A 77 7.88 13.45 -0.43
N ARG A 78 8.09 12.73 0.66
CA ARG A 78 8.85 11.47 0.70
C ARG A 78 8.15 10.41 1.50
N GLY A 79 8.69 9.18 1.38
CA GLY A 79 8.34 8.09 2.26
C GLY A 79 8.87 8.33 3.67
N ASP A 80 8.10 7.90 4.64
CA ASP A 80 8.43 8.02 6.05
C ASP A 80 8.14 6.70 6.75
N ARG A 81 8.76 6.50 7.90
CA ARG A 81 8.45 5.37 8.75
C ARG A 81 7.32 5.72 9.68
N VAL A 82 6.52 4.71 10.00
CA VAL A 82 5.44 4.85 10.98
C VAL A 82 5.99 4.58 12.37
N GLY A 83 5.82 5.53 13.26
CA GLY A 83 6.06 5.35 14.69
C GLY A 83 4.75 5.48 15.46
N TYR A 84 4.85 5.33 16.77
CA TYR A 84 3.71 5.49 17.66
C TYR A 84 4.05 6.42 18.80
N LYS A 85 3.08 7.23 19.23
CA LYS A 85 3.15 7.92 20.52
C LYS A 85 1.84 7.69 21.27
N VAL A 86 1.90 7.81 22.58
CA VAL A 86 0.71 7.70 23.41
C VAL A 86 0.20 9.10 23.72
N GLU A 87 -1.06 9.32 23.38
CA GLU A 87 -1.77 10.58 23.66
C GLU A 87 -3.08 10.26 24.35
N ASP A 88 -3.27 10.81 25.54
CA ASP A 88 -4.48 10.57 26.35
C ASP A 88 -4.81 9.10 26.54
N GLY A 89 -3.77 8.27 26.74
CA GLY A 89 -3.90 6.83 26.91
C GLY A 89 -4.13 6.04 25.61
N LYS A 90 -4.13 6.71 24.48
CA LYS A 90 -4.32 6.07 23.17
C LYS A 90 -3.03 6.08 22.36
N LYS A 91 -2.80 4.99 21.63
CA LYS A 91 -1.67 4.86 20.73
C LYS A 91 -2.01 5.51 19.39
N VAL A 92 -1.20 6.49 18.98
CA VAL A 92 -1.41 7.25 17.74
C VAL A 92 -0.25 6.99 16.82
N ARG A 93 -0.54 6.74 15.53
CA ARG A 93 0.51 6.62 14.51
C ARG A 93 1.06 8.00 14.18
N ILE A 94 2.38 8.08 14.09
CA ILE A 94 3.07 9.33 13.74
C ILE A 94 4.05 9.10 12.60
N TYR A 95 4.37 10.17 11.88
CA TYR A 95 5.52 10.19 10.98
C TYR A 95 6.78 10.32 11.82
N LYS A 96 7.71 9.38 11.71
CA LYS A 96 8.92 9.39 12.55
C LYS A 96 9.81 10.61 12.32
N SER A 97 9.82 11.15 11.11
CA SER A 97 10.67 12.29 10.79
C SER A 97 10.18 13.61 11.43
N THR A 98 8.88 13.79 11.58
CA THR A 98 8.28 15.02 12.06
C THR A 98 7.60 14.90 13.42
N GLY A 99 7.20 13.70 13.81
CA GLY A 99 6.42 13.46 15.01
C GLY A 99 4.93 13.82 14.88
N ASP A 100 4.49 14.23 13.70
CA ASP A 100 3.10 14.59 13.46
C ASP A 100 2.22 13.36 13.37
N ALA A 101 0.96 13.50 13.81
CA ALA A 101 -0.01 12.43 13.73
C ALA A 101 -0.37 12.12 12.28
N ILE A 102 -0.39 10.81 11.94
CA ILE A 102 -0.83 10.35 10.60
C ILE A 102 -2.35 10.40 10.52
N ASP A 103 -3.00 9.96 11.58
CA ASP A 103 -4.45 9.88 11.67
C ASP A 103 -4.97 11.10 12.47
N ALA A 104 -4.94 12.21 11.83
CA ALA A 104 -5.41 13.45 12.48
C ALA A 104 -6.93 13.57 12.42
#